data_f793c3f935629adf16122edb6c22b56f
#
_entry.id   f793c3f935629adf16122edb6c22b56f
#
_cell.length_a   1.000
_cell.length_b   1.000
_cell.length_c   1.000
_cell.angle_alpha   90.00
_cell.angle_beta   90.00
_cell.angle_gamma   90.00
#
_symmetry.space_group_name_H-M   'P 1'
#
loop_
_entity.id
_entity.type
_entity.pdbx_description
1 polymer ?
#
loop_
_entity_poly.entity_id
_entity_poly.type
_entity_poly.pdbx_seq_one_letter_code
_entity_poly.pdbx_strand_id
1 'polypeptide(L)'
;MYGYTLFELKSFNLKNGIHHIPLELPWSSPGFVNVYLIEDKDGFIMVDCGVNGDSYYSLLLEYLQKLEINISDINLLIGTHMHSDHIGLSTKIRESGVPFALFKNSVDFIDDYNDWSLRFKNLKDYAEKHNAPTSFLNDIASINTPSYAGKISKPDILLDEGEIKDVKRNLTTIFTPGHDRTEISLFDESTKIIFSGDHILPKITPFIPTDNENEDMLANYTQSLDKIYEIDHEIIAPGHGDIISKPHSRIEQMKLHHKRRTEKILSFLQNSDFTGWEMVENLFPRKLDALNLRLAFQETMAHLIYLENKGKIKQETKNNSIYW
;
A
#
# COMPACT_ATOMS: atom_id res chain seq x y z
N MET A 1 -24.74 -19.53 -1.10
CA MET A 1 -23.84 -20.45 -1.79
C MET A 1 -23.58 -19.86 -3.17
N TYR A 2 -22.60 -18.98 -3.30
CA TYR A 2 -22.16 -18.41 -4.59
C TYR A 2 -21.03 -19.29 -5.08
N GLY A 3 -21.29 -20.02 -6.17
CA GLY A 3 -20.29 -20.83 -6.82
C GLY A 3 -19.28 -19.93 -7.50
N TYR A 4 -18.13 -19.72 -6.89
CA TYR A 4 -16.98 -19.18 -7.58
C TYR A 4 -16.40 -20.27 -8.46
N THR A 5 -16.49 -20.07 -9.78
CA THR A 5 -15.71 -20.82 -10.75
C THR A 5 -14.25 -20.62 -10.36
N LEU A 6 -13.58 -21.71 -9.98
CA LEU A 6 -12.12 -21.74 -9.85
C LEU A 6 -11.54 -21.21 -11.17
N PHE A 7 -11.12 -19.96 -11.17
CA PHE A 7 -10.20 -19.52 -12.18
C PHE A 7 -9.00 -20.44 -12.05
N GLU A 8 -8.62 -21.12 -13.15
CA GLU A 8 -7.33 -21.77 -13.23
C GLU A 8 -6.27 -20.68 -13.00
N LEU A 9 -5.88 -20.53 -11.73
CA LEU A 9 -4.84 -19.63 -11.31
C LEU A 9 -3.54 -20.17 -11.92
N LYS A 10 -3.17 -19.60 -13.05
CA LYS A 10 -1.85 -19.82 -13.62
C LYS A 10 -0.85 -19.22 -12.66
N SER A 11 -0.24 -20.06 -11.83
CA SER A 11 1.01 -19.73 -11.17
C SER A 11 2.00 -19.40 -12.30
N PHE A 12 2.28 -18.12 -12.51
CA PHE A 12 3.28 -17.70 -13.47
C PHE A 12 4.64 -17.96 -12.85
N ASN A 13 5.40 -18.86 -13.46
CA ASN A 13 6.82 -18.94 -13.21
C ASN A 13 7.43 -17.68 -13.86
N LEU A 14 7.54 -16.62 -13.07
CA LEU A 14 8.28 -15.42 -13.45
C LEU A 14 9.75 -15.85 -13.48
N LYS A 15 10.36 -16.01 -14.63
CA LYS A 15 11.78 -16.35 -14.87
C LYS A 15 12.66 -16.58 -13.62
N ASN A 16 13.51 -17.60 -13.65
CA ASN A 16 14.63 -17.78 -12.71
C ASN A 16 14.27 -17.95 -11.22
N GLY A 17 13.36 -18.89 -10.90
CA GLY A 17 13.08 -19.22 -9.49
C GLY A 17 12.21 -18.22 -8.76
N ILE A 18 11.33 -17.50 -9.47
CA ILE A 18 10.31 -16.64 -8.89
C ILE A 18 8.94 -17.22 -9.19
N HIS A 19 8.16 -17.53 -8.14
CA HIS A 19 6.79 -18.00 -8.24
C HIS A 19 5.83 -16.90 -7.80
N HIS A 20 4.71 -16.79 -8.49
CA HIS A 20 3.65 -15.82 -8.19
C HIS A 20 2.41 -16.58 -7.71
N ILE A 21 1.89 -16.22 -6.55
CA ILE A 21 0.69 -16.75 -5.91
C ILE A 21 -0.32 -15.63 -5.74
N PRO A 22 -1.41 -15.58 -6.51
CA PRO A 22 -2.50 -14.63 -6.28
C PRO A 22 -3.41 -15.17 -5.16
N LEU A 23 -3.36 -14.59 -3.98
CA LEU A 23 -4.26 -14.95 -2.86
C LEU A 23 -5.54 -14.13 -2.93
N GLU A 24 -6.68 -14.81 -2.87
CA GLU A 24 -8.00 -14.17 -2.85
C GLU A 24 -8.19 -13.29 -1.62
N LEU A 25 -8.91 -12.19 -1.80
CA LEU A 25 -9.27 -11.25 -0.75
C LEU A 25 -10.78 -11.31 -0.45
N PRO A 26 -11.23 -10.91 0.76
CA PRO A 26 -12.65 -10.94 1.13
C PRO A 26 -13.51 -9.88 0.42
N TRP A 27 -12.92 -9.11 -0.49
CA TRP A 27 -13.59 -8.09 -1.30
C TRP A 27 -13.29 -8.27 -2.79
N SER A 28 -14.14 -7.73 -3.66
CA SER A 28 -14.09 -7.96 -5.10
C SER A 28 -13.08 -7.10 -5.86
N SER A 29 -12.61 -6.03 -5.27
CA SER A 29 -11.63 -5.11 -5.88
C SER A 29 -10.65 -4.59 -4.82
N PRO A 30 -9.35 -4.92 -4.97
CA PRO A 30 -8.68 -5.57 -6.10
C PRO A 30 -8.89 -7.08 -6.24
N GLY A 31 -9.63 -7.77 -5.37
CA GLY A 31 -10.03 -9.16 -5.45
C GLY A 31 -8.95 -10.18 -5.06
N PHE A 32 -7.68 -9.88 -5.24
CA PHE A 32 -6.54 -10.70 -4.80
C PHE A 32 -5.31 -9.83 -4.52
N VAL A 33 -4.42 -10.34 -3.69
CA VAL A 33 -3.08 -9.82 -3.45
C VAL A 33 -2.05 -10.78 -4.04
N ASN A 34 -1.00 -10.25 -4.60
CA ASN A 34 0.10 -11.02 -5.16
C ASN A 34 1.14 -11.33 -4.08
N VAL A 35 1.32 -12.61 -3.80
CA VAL A 35 2.43 -13.12 -2.99
C VAL A 35 3.50 -13.65 -3.93
N TYR A 36 4.75 -13.33 -3.68
CA TYR A 36 5.86 -13.84 -4.48
C TYR A 36 6.76 -14.73 -3.63
N LEU A 37 7.20 -15.84 -4.23
CA LEU A 37 8.25 -16.68 -3.67
C LEU A 37 9.49 -16.54 -4.54
N ILE A 38 10.59 -16.20 -3.95
CA ILE A 38 11.87 -16.00 -4.61
C ILE A 38 12.83 -17.07 -4.10
N GLU A 39 13.29 -17.97 -4.99
CA GLU A 39 14.30 -18.99 -4.64
C GLU A 39 15.55 -18.34 -4.05
N ASP A 40 15.99 -18.82 -2.89
CA ASP A 40 17.22 -18.41 -2.22
C ASP A 40 17.87 -19.58 -1.49
N LYS A 41 19.14 -19.81 -1.68
CA LYS A 41 19.91 -20.92 -1.05
C LYS A 41 19.16 -22.26 -1.17
N ASP A 42 18.72 -22.77 0.00
CA ASP A 42 18.04 -24.06 0.15
C ASP A 42 16.54 -23.84 0.51
N GLY A 43 15.95 -22.75 0.06
CA GLY A 43 14.56 -22.38 0.36
C GLY A 43 14.10 -21.15 -0.41
N PHE A 44 13.17 -20.41 0.19
CA PHE A 44 12.51 -19.30 -0.48
C PHE A 44 12.41 -18.07 0.43
N ILE A 45 12.44 -16.90 -0.18
CA ILE A 45 11.99 -15.64 0.42
C ILE A 45 10.55 -15.42 -0.05
N MET A 46 9.64 -15.21 0.88
CA MET A 46 8.24 -14.86 0.60
C MET A 46 8.08 -13.34 0.71
N VAL A 47 7.49 -12.72 -0.30
CA VAL A 47 7.15 -11.29 -0.32
C VAL A 47 5.64 -11.15 -0.20
N ASP A 48 5.19 -10.52 0.87
CA ASP A 48 3.79 -10.41 1.32
C ASP A 48 3.14 -11.78 1.63
N CYS A 49 1.94 -11.77 2.23
CA CYS A 49 1.34 -13.04 2.67
C CYS A 49 -0.21 -13.07 2.72
N GLY A 50 -0.90 -11.99 2.36
CA GLY A 50 -2.36 -11.96 2.36
C GLY A 50 -2.99 -11.58 3.70
N VAL A 51 -4.34 -11.56 3.73
CA VAL A 51 -5.15 -11.22 4.90
C VAL A 51 -5.17 -12.33 5.95
N ASN A 52 -5.34 -11.95 7.22
CA ASN A 52 -5.47 -12.92 8.31
C ASN A 52 -6.77 -13.75 8.19
N GLY A 53 -6.67 -15.02 8.54
CA GLY A 53 -7.78 -15.96 8.66
C GLY A 53 -7.36 -17.40 8.38
N ASP A 54 -8.02 -18.39 9.03
CA ASP A 54 -7.66 -19.81 8.86
C ASP A 54 -7.88 -20.29 7.44
N SER A 55 -8.94 -19.82 6.77
CA SER A 55 -9.22 -20.16 5.38
C SER A 55 -8.18 -19.60 4.41
N TYR A 56 -7.69 -18.37 4.65
CA TYR A 56 -6.64 -17.76 3.81
C TYR A 56 -5.28 -18.43 4.04
N TYR A 57 -4.99 -18.80 5.29
CA TYR A 57 -3.78 -19.59 5.58
C TYR A 57 -3.82 -20.95 4.92
N SER A 58 -4.97 -21.66 5.01
CA SER A 58 -5.14 -22.95 4.32
C SER A 58 -4.98 -22.80 2.81
N LEU A 59 -5.53 -21.75 2.21
CA LEU A 59 -5.39 -21.46 0.79
C LEU A 59 -3.92 -21.21 0.41
N LEU A 60 -3.17 -20.45 1.20
CA LEU A 60 -1.73 -20.27 0.99
C LEU A 60 -0.99 -21.61 1.01
N LEU A 61 -1.27 -22.48 2.00
CA LEU A 61 -0.65 -23.80 2.08
C LEU A 61 -1.00 -24.71 0.89
N GLU A 62 -2.24 -24.63 0.37
CA GLU A 62 -2.63 -25.34 -0.85
C GLU A 62 -1.83 -24.87 -2.08
N TYR A 63 -1.57 -23.56 -2.21
CA TYR A 63 -0.73 -23.05 -3.30
C TYR A 63 0.72 -23.50 -3.14
N LEU A 64 1.28 -23.43 -1.94
CA LEU A 64 2.64 -23.93 -1.67
C LEU A 64 2.75 -25.43 -2.03
N GLN A 65 1.77 -26.24 -1.62
CA GLN A 65 1.74 -27.67 -1.94
C GLN A 65 1.69 -27.95 -3.45
N LYS A 66 0.93 -27.16 -4.23
CA LYS A 66 0.90 -27.27 -5.70
C LYS A 66 2.24 -26.95 -6.35
N LEU A 67 3.07 -26.17 -5.70
CA LEU A 67 4.44 -25.85 -6.09
C LEU A 67 5.47 -26.83 -5.52
N GLU A 68 5.02 -27.85 -4.77
CA GLU A 68 5.87 -28.80 -4.03
C GLU A 68 6.77 -28.12 -2.98
N ILE A 69 6.30 -26.98 -2.41
CA ILE A 69 6.98 -26.18 -1.39
C ILE A 69 6.24 -26.37 -0.06
N ASN A 70 6.97 -26.53 1.03
CA ASN A 70 6.42 -26.52 2.38
C ASN A 70 6.62 -25.14 3.04
N ILE A 71 5.81 -24.81 4.02
CA ILE A 71 5.99 -23.57 4.77
C ILE A 71 7.37 -23.51 5.48
N SER A 72 7.92 -24.66 5.85
CA SER A 72 9.27 -24.79 6.41
C SER A 72 10.39 -24.49 5.43
N ASP A 73 10.12 -24.47 4.14
CA ASP A 73 11.09 -24.12 3.11
C ASP A 73 11.19 -22.60 2.91
N ILE A 74 10.34 -21.82 3.60
CA ILE A 74 10.39 -20.35 3.59
C ILE A 74 11.41 -19.90 4.63
N ASN A 75 12.49 -19.29 4.19
CA ASN A 75 13.59 -18.81 5.04
C ASN A 75 13.33 -17.42 5.63
N LEU A 76 12.50 -16.60 4.94
CA LEU A 76 12.22 -15.23 5.30
C LEU A 76 10.89 -14.80 4.71
N LEU A 77 10.02 -14.18 5.51
CA LEU A 77 8.86 -13.42 5.05
C LEU A 77 9.20 -11.93 5.10
N ILE A 78 9.04 -11.23 3.99
CA ILE A 78 9.21 -9.78 3.90
C ILE A 78 7.84 -9.16 3.61
N GLY A 79 7.36 -8.27 4.50
CA GLY A 79 6.22 -7.41 4.19
C GLY A 79 6.66 -6.15 3.45
N THR A 80 6.01 -5.83 2.34
CA THR A 80 6.31 -4.60 1.60
C THR A 80 5.86 -3.36 2.34
N HIS A 81 4.73 -3.43 3.03
CA HIS A 81 4.16 -2.36 3.84
C HIS A 81 3.11 -2.89 4.84
N MET A 82 2.59 -1.99 5.69
CA MET A 82 1.72 -2.38 6.80
C MET A 82 0.22 -2.36 6.47
N HIS A 83 -0.19 -2.81 5.28
CA HIS A 83 -1.60 -3.08 5.01
C HIS A 83 -1.95 -4.55 5.32
N SER A 84 -3.19 -4.77 5.75
CA SER A 84 -3.65 -6.08 6.24
C SER A 84 -3.67 -7.17 5.17
N ASP A 85 -3.83 -6.82 3.93
CA ASP A 85 -3.81 -7.74 2.79
C ASP A 85 -2.38 -8.11 2.35
N HIS A 86 -1.38 -7.45 2.89
CA HIS A 86 0.03 -7.77 2.66
C HIS A 86 0.65 -8.54 3.82
N ILE A 87 0.33 -8.18 5.08
CA ILE A 87 0.98 -8.77 6.25
C ILE A 87 0.04 -9.50 7.22
N GLY A 88 -1.24 -9.66 6.87
CA GLY A 88 -2.26 -10.22 7.77
C GLY A 88 -1.94 -11.64 8.27
N LEU A 89 -1.35 -12.51 7.44
CA LEU A 89 -0.95 -13.87 7.83
C LEU A 89 0.42 -13.93 8.53
N SER A 90 1.16 -12.81 8.65
CA SER A 90 2.53 -12.82 9.15
C SER A 90 2.68 -13.51 10.52
N THR A 91 1.75 -13.31 11.45
CA THR A 91 1.78 -13.96 12.76
C THR A 91 1.66 -15.48 12.65
N LYS A 92 0.73 -16.00 11.84
CA LYS A 92 0.56 -17.46 11.62
C LYS A 92 1.78 -18.08 10.94
N ILE A 93 2.36 -17.38 9.98
CA ILE A 93 3.57 -17.84 9.28
C ILE A 93 4.76 -17.88 10.26
N ARG A 94 4.92 -16.87 11.14
CA ARG A 94 5.94 -16.87 12.20
C ARG A 94 5.79 -18.01 13.19
N GLU A 95 4.56 -18.38 13.54
CA GLU A 95 4.27 -19.55 14.39
C GLU A 95 4.78 -20.85 13.78
N SER A 96 4.96 -20.91 12.46
CA SER A 96 5.59 -22.01 11.74
C SER A 96 7.13 -21.94 11.71
N GLY A 97 7.74 -20.96 12.39
CA GLY A 97 9.19 -20.79 12.50
C GLY A 97 9.82 -19.89 11.43
N VAL A 98 9.03 -19.25 10.57
CA VAL A 98 9.52 -18.33 9.53
C VAL A 98 9.78 -16.96 10.13
N PRO A 99 10.99 -16.39 10.05
CA PRO A 99 11.26 -15.03 10.51
C PRO A 99 10.53 -14.01 9.61
N PHE A 100 10.05 -12.93 10.26
CA PHE A 100 9.31 -11.84 9.59
C PHE A 100 10.11 -10.56 9.60
N ALA A 101 10.23 -9.93 8.44
CA ALA A 101 10.92 -8.68 8.22
C ALA A 101 9.99 -7.57 7.75
N LEU A 102 10.18 -6.36 8.28
CA LEU A 102 9.57 -5.11 7.81
C LEU A 102 10.64 -4.02 7.77
N PHE A 103 10.34 -2.93 7.07
CA PHE A 103 11.21 -1.76 7.09
C PHE A 103 11.30 -1.17 8.51
N LYS A 104 12.45 -0.63 8.86
CA LYS A 104 12.81 -0.26 10.26
C LYS A 104 11.85 0.71 10.94
N ASN A 105 11.23 1.64 10.20
CA ASN A 105 10.27 2.58 10.76
C ASN A 105 8.89 1.96 11.07
N SER A 106 8.63 0.73 10.64
CA SER A 106 7.36 0.05 10.90
C SER A 106 7.05 -0.11 12.40
N VAL A 107 8.08 -0.13 13.24
CA VAL A 107 7.93 -0.26 14.69
C VAL A 107 7.12 0.87 15.31
N ASP A 108 7.14 2.05 14.68
CA ASP A 108 6.44 3.25 15.16
C ASP A 108 4.92 3.19 14.87
N PHE A 109 4.49 2.24 14.02
CA PHE A 109 3.10 2.13 13.55
C PHE A 109 2.42 0.81 13.95
N ILE A 110 3.07 -0.04 14.76
CA ILE A 110 2.51 -1.33 15.19
C ILE A 110 1.21 -1.16 15.97
N ASP A 111 1.17 -0.18 16.86
CA ASP A 111 -0.01 0.08 17.70
C ASP A 111 -1.19 0.55 16.84
N ASP A 112 -0.95 1.45 15.88
CA ASP A 112 -1.96 1.93 14.93
C ASP A 112 -2.47 0.79 14.02
N TYR A 113 -1.59 -0.13 13.61
CA TYR A 113 -2.00 -1.32 12.88
C TYR A 113 -2.90 -2.24 13.72
N ASN A 114 -2.53 -2.47 14.97
CA ASN A 114 -3.25 -3.37 15.86
C ASN A 114 -4.57 -2.79 16.39
N ASP A 115 -4.68 -1.45 16.43
CA ASP A 115 -5.87 -0.73 16.88
C ASP A 115 -6.26 0.39 15.89
N TRP A 116 -7.19 0.07 15.00
CA TRP A 116 -7.67 1.03 14.01
C TRP A 116 -8.43 2.21 14.63
N SER A 117 -8.92 2.10 15.85
CA SER A 117 -9.53 3.23 16.54
C SER A 117 -8.52 4.34 16.85
N LEU A 118 -7.27 3.96 17.18
CA LEU A 118 -6.15 4.91 17.31
C LEU A 118 -5.79 5.53 15.97
N ARG A 119 -5.62 4.68 14.94
CA ARG A 119 -5.27 5.10 13.59
C ARG A 119 -6.25 6.15 13.03
N PHE A 120 -7.54 5.92 13.20
CA PHE A 120 -8.57 6.79 12.63
C PHE A 120 -9.00 7.94 13.53
N LYS A 121 -8.55 8.00 14.79
CA LYS A 121 -8.78 9.16 15.67
C LYS A 121 -8.17 10.43 15.08
N ASN A 122 -6.91 10.37 14.68
CA ASN A 122 -6.21 11.52 14.09
C ASN A 122 -6.91 11.98 12.80
N LEU A 123 -7.33 11.03 11.95
CA LEU A 123 -8.07 11.35 10.74
C LEU A 123 -9.39 12.06 11.02
N LYS A 124 -10.13 11.64 12.06
CA LYS A 124 -11.38 12.30 12.47
C LYS A 124 -11.13 13.75 12.88
N ASP A 125 -10.15 13.95 13.78
CA ASP A 125 -9.81 15.28 14.30
C ASP A 125 -9.30 16.21 13.17
N TYR A 126 -8.58 15.63 12.21
CA TYR A 126 -8.13 16.34 11.01
C TYR A 126 -9.28 16.71 10.09
N ALA A 127 -10.20 15.79 9.82
CA ALA A 127 -11.37 16.03 8.97
C ALA A 127 -12.32 17.10 9.56
N GLU A 128 -12.45 17.15 10.89
CA GLU A 128 -13.26 18.16 11.56
C GLU A 128 -12.73 19.58 11.31
N LYS A 129 -11.40 19.79 11.34
CA LYS A 129 -10.77 21.07 11.02
C LYS A 129 -11.02 21.53 9.56
N HIS A 130 -11.23 20.59 8.67
CA HIS A 130 -11.51 20.81 7.25
C HIS A 130 -13.00 20.80 6.91
N ASN A 131 -13.85 21.02 7.93
CA ASN A 131 -15.31 21.18 7.83
C ASN A 131 -16.05 19.96 7.28
N ALA A 132 -15.54 18.74 7.56
CA ALA A 132 -16.24 17.51 7.22
C ALA A 132 -17.57 17.39 8.00
N PRO A 133 -18.66 16.88 7.38
CA PRO A 133 -19.96 16.78 8.04
C PRO A 133 -19.97 15.72 9.15
N THR A 134 -20.83 15.94 10.14
CA THR A 134 -20.95 15.03 11.32
C THR A 134 -21.19 13.57 10.92
N SER A 135 -21.91 13.32 9.83
CA SER A 135 -22.12 11.95 9.32
C SER A 135 -20.80 11.27 8.96
N PHE A 136 -19.91 11.96 8.24
CA PHE A 136 -18.60 11.45 7.89
C PHE A 136 -17.69 11.24 9.12
N LEU A 137 -17.71 12.18 10.07
CA LEU A 137 -16.95 12.04 11.32
C LEU A 137 -17.43 10.84 12.16
N ASN A 138 -18.75 10.56 12.16
CA ASN A 138 -19.32 9.39 12.81
C ASN A 138 -18.95 8.09 12.10
N ASP A 139 -18.94 8.08 10.77
CA ASP A 139 -18.50 6.93 9.98
C ASP A 139 -17.06 6.56 10.33
N ILE A 140 -16.15 7.55 10.37
CA ILE A 140 -14.75 7.33 10.79
C ILE A 140 -14.67 6.81 12.23
N ALA A 141 -15.41 7.43 13.16
CA ALA A 141 -15.41 7.03 14.58
C ALA A 141 -15.94 5.61 14.83
N SER A 142 -16.70 5.05 13.89
CA SER A 142 -17.24 3.68 13.98
C SER A 142 -16.27 2.60 13.48
N ILE A 143 -15.11 2.97 12.91
CA ILE A 143 -14.16 2.03 12.35
C ILE A 143 -13.45 1.27 13.47
N ASN A 144 -13.54 -0.05 13.42
CA ASN A 144 -12.82 -0.96 14.32
C ASN A 144 -11.86 -1.83 13.52
N THR A 145 -10.85 -2.37 14.19
CA THR A 145 -9.92 -3.32 13.58
C THR A 145 -10.67 -4.58 13.12
N PRO A 146 -10.72 -4.87 11.83
CA PRO A 146 -11.41 -6.05 11.34
C PRO A 146 -10.60 -7.33 11.61
N SER A 147 -11.27 -8.47 11.72
CA SER A 147 -10.60 -9.75 11.99
C SER A 147 -9.60 -10.16 10.93
N TYR A 148 -9.81 -9.74 9.69
CA TYR A 148 -8.89 -10.04 8.58
C TYR A 148 -7.56 -9.27 8.65
N ALA A 149 -7.45 -8.23 9.49
CA ALA A 149 -6.18 -7.53 9.68
C ALA A 149 -5.15 -8.39 10.42
N GLY A 150 -5.61 -9.23 11.36
CA GLY A 150 -4.73 -9.93 12.28
C GLY A 150 -4.12 -8.98 13.31
N LYS A 151 -3.23 -9.52 14.12
CA LYS A 151 -2.38 -8.73 15.02
C LYS A 151 -0.93 -9.04 14.71
N ILE A 152 -0.10 -8.03 14.75
CA ILE A 152 1.34 -8.18 14.58
C ILE A 152 2.07 -7.79 15.86
N SER A 153 3.21 -8.41 16.07
CA SER A 153 4.21 -7.98 17.05
C SER A 153 5.41 -7.40 16.32
N LYS A 154 6.37 -6.88 17.07
CA LYS A 154 7.63 -6.38 16.48
C LYS A 154 8.22 -7.45 15.53
N PRO A 155 8.63 -7.06 14.31
CA PRO A 155 9.26 -7.98 13.37
C PRO A 155 10.58 -8.53 13.92
N ASP A 156 10.97 -9.70 13.43
CA ASP A 156 12.23 -10.36 13.82
C ASP A 156 13.43 -9.65 13.22
N ILE A 157 13.24 -9.11 12.00
CA ILE A 157 14.29 -8.42 11.25
C ILE A 157 13.75 -7.04 10.83
N LEU A 158 14.55 -6.01 11.10
CA LEU A 158 14.29 -4.65 10.65
C LEU A 158 15.17 -4.37 9.41
N LEU A 159 14.52 -4.19 8.27
CA LEU A 159 15.19 -3.84 7.02
C LEU A 159 15.57 -2.36 7.00
N ASP A 160 16.69 -2.07 6.39
CA ASP A 160 17.12 -0.72 6.01
C ASP A 160 17.19 -0.61 4.47
N GLU A 161 17.33 0.59 3.94
CA GLU A 161 17.56 0.80 2.51
C GLU A 161 18.92 0.21 2.11
N GLY A 162 18.95 -0.52 1.00
CA GLY A 162 20.14 -1.20 0.49
C GLY A 162 20.03 -2.72 0.46
N GLU A 163 21.16 -3.40 0.34
CA GLU A 163 21.24 -4.86 0.20
C GLU A 163 20.71 -5.60 1.45
N ILE A 164 19.88 -6.62 1.23
CA ILE A 164 19.39 -7.48 2.29
C ILE A 164 20.48 -8.47 2.68
N LYS A 165 20.89 -8.41 3.94
CA LYS A 165 21.92 -9.31 4.49
C LYS A 165 21.35 -10.71 4.72
N ASP A 166 22.24 -11.70 4.75
CA ASP A 166 21.94 -13.10 5.08
C ASP A 166 21.04 -13.85 4.08
N VAL A 167 20.76 -13.25 2.92
CA VAL A 167 20.18 -13.91 1.75
C VAL A 167 21.25 -14.07 0.66
N LYS A 168 21.16 -15.13 -0.16
CA LYS A 168 22.07 -15.32 -1.31
C LYS A 168 21.62 -14.56 -2.55
N ARG A 169 20.29 -14.39 -2.65
CA ARG A 169 19.70 -13.63 -3.74
C ARG A 169 20.14 -12.17 -3.62
N ASN A 170 20.57 -11.56 -4.70
CA ASN A 170 20.98 -10.14 -4.72
C ASN A 170 19.73 -9.24 -4.71
N LEU A 171 19.10 -9.14 -3.52
CA LEU A 171 17.91 -8.34 -3.28
C LEU A 171 18.30 -7.03 -2.58
N THR A 172 17.81 -5.93 -3.13
CA THR A 172 17.98 -4.58 -2.57
C THR A 172 16.64 -4.03 -2.12
N THR A 173 16.58 -3.57 -0.88
CA THR A 173 15.46 -2.80 -0.33
C THR A 173 15.54 -1.36 -0.79
N ILE A 174 14.48 -0.85 -1.37
CA ILE A 174 14.31 0.53 -1.80
C ILE A 174 13.17 1.11 -0.97
N PHE A 175 13.45 2.11 -0.14
CA PHE A 175 12.41 2.79 0.62
C PHE A 175 11.57 3.67 -0.32
N THR A 176 10.28 3.32 -0.45
CA THR A 176 9.32 3.92 -1.40
C THR A 176 8.06 4.43 -0.69
N PRO A 177 8.17 5.34 0.30
CA PRO A 177 7.02 5.87 1.01
C PRO A 177 6.09 6.67 0.08
N GLY A 178 4.81 6.68 0.43
CA GLY A 178 3.79 7.44 -0.27
C GLY A 178 2.40 6.83 -0.17
N HIS A 179 2.22 5.60 -0.66
CA HIS A 179 1.00 4.83 -0.41
C HIS A 179 0.92 4.37 1.06
N ASP A 180 2.03 3.96 1.61
CA ASP A 180 2.21 3.72 3.04
C ASP A 180 3.53 4.36 3.52
N ARG A 181 3.59 4.76 4.81
CA ARG A 181 4.77 5.38 5.43
C ARG A 181 5.94 4.42 5.58
N THR A 182 5.66 3.13 5.57
CA THR A 182 6.64 2.06 5.79
C THR A 182 7.00 1.33 4.50
N GLU A 183 6.41 1.73 3.38
CA GLU A 183 6.46 0.96 2.14
C GLU A 183 7.86 0.88 1.56
N ILE A 184 8.20 -0.34 1.15
CA ILE A 184 9.41 -0.66 0.42
C ILE A 184 9.08 -1.37 -0.89
N SER A 185 9.94 -1.16 -1.88
CA SER A 185 10.05 -2.03 -3.03
C SER A 185 11.30 -2.89 -2.91
N LEU A 186 11.29 -4.09 -3.46
CA LEU A 186 12.46 -4.98 -3.50
C LEU A 186 12.95 -5.10 -4.94
N PHE A 187 14.21 -4.85 -5.17
CA PHE A 187 14.83 -5.02 -6.47
C PHE A 187 15.69 -6.28 -6.51
N ASP A 188 15.36 -7.20 -7.40
CA ASP A 188 16.17 -8.35 -7.73
C ASP A 188 17.08 -8.02 -8.93
N GLU A 189 18.34 -7.75 -8.65
CA GLU A 189 19.30 -7.36 -9.66
C GLU A 189 19.54 -8.46 -10.70
N SER A 190 19.43 -9.73 -10.30
CA SER A 190 19.69 -10.88 -11.17
C SER A 190 18.64 -11.07 -12.27
N THR A 191 17.40 -10.68 -12.00
CA THR A 191 16.27 -10.81 -12.93
C THR A 191 15.78 -9.47 -13.48
N LYS A 192 16.29 -8.35 -12.95
CA LYS A 192 15.83 -6.99 -13.24
C LYS A 192 14.33 -6.79 -12.93
N ILE A 193 13.85 -7.44 -11.87
CA ILE A 193 12.46 -7.35 -11.41
C ILE A 193 12.40 -6.50 -10.14
N ILE A 194 11.42 -5.59 -10.08
CA ILE A 194 11.05 -4.85 -8.87
C ILE A 194 9.73 -5.40 -8.35
N PHE A 195 9.70 -5.87 -7.10
CA PHE A 195 8.49 -6.15 -6.34
C PHE A 195 8.07 -4.87 -5.65
N SER A 196 7.02 -4.24 -6.16
CA SER A 196 6.70 -2.86 -5.80
C SER A 196 5.70 -2.71 -4.65
N GLY A 197 5.21 -3.82 -4.08
CA GLY A 197 4.04 -3.71 -3.20
C GLY A 197 2.92 -2.92 -3.89
N ASP A 198 2.34 -1.99 -3.19
CA ASP A 198 1.30 -1.11 -3.72
C ASP A 198 1.82 0.24 -4.23
N HIS A 199 3.14 0.45 -4.21
CA HIS A 199 3.74 1.67 -4.73
C HIS A 199 3.43 1.89 -6.22
N ILE A 200 3.46 0.83 -7.05
CA ILE A 200 3.17 0.88 -8.48
C ILE A 200 2.20 -0.24 -8.86
N LEU A 201 0.97 0.12 -9.25
CA LEU A 201 -0.08 -0.79 -9.66
C LEU A 201 -0.40 -0.69 -11.15
N PRO A 202 -0.84 -1.78 -11.84
CA PRO A 202 -0.94 -1.80 -13.29
C PRO A 202 -2.08 -0.97 -13.87
N LYS A 203 -3.22 -0.87 -13.19
CA LYS A 203 -4.46 -0.26 -13.73
C LYS A 203 -4.88 0.99 -12.96
N ILE A 204 -4.87 0.92 -11.64
CA ILE A 204 -5.25 2.03 -10.77
C ILE A 204 -4.01 2.78 -10.29
N THR A 205 -4.15 4.06 -9.97
CA THR A 205 -3.13 4.78 -9.21
C THR A 205 -3.33 4.44 -7.74
N PRO A 206 -2.27 4.07 -7.02
CA PRO A 206 -2.37 3.83 -5.59
C PRO A 206 -2.98 5.01 -4.85
N PHE A 207 -3.73 4.71 -3.83
CA PHE A 207 -4.26 5.69 -2.90
C PHE A 207 -3.12 6.30 -2.07
N ILE A 208 -3.08 7.63 -1.97
CA ILE A 208 -2.10 8.36 -1.18
C ILE A 208 -2.80 8.94 0.05
N PRO A 209 -2.66 8.31 1.23
CA PRO A 209 -3.32 8.76 2.44
C PRO A 209 -2.65 9.99 3.05
N THR A 210 -3.44 10.79 3.77
CA THR A 210 -2.95 11.70 4.80
C THR A 210 -3.97 11.86 5.92
N ASP A 211 -3.51 12.08 7.12
CA ASP A 211 -4.30 12.29 8.33
C ASP A 211 -3.81 13.48 9.17
N ASN A 212 -2.85 14.22 8.64
CA ASN A 212 -2.28 15.42 9.26
C ASN A 212 -1.52 16.26 8.24
N GLU A 213 -1.25 17.53 8.59
CA GLU A 213 -0.52 18.49 7.75
C GLU A 213 1.01 18.38 7.83
N ASN A 214 1.57 17.56 8.70
CA ASN A 214 3.02 17.53 8.95
C ASN A 214 3.80 16.66 7.96
N GLU A 215 3.10 15.87 7.14
CA GLU A 215 3.71 14.90 6.24
C GLU A 215 3.19 15.07 4.82
N ASP A 216 4.08 15.30 3.88
CA ASP A 216 3.77 15.43 2.46
C ASP A 216 3.87 14.06 1.75
N MET A 217 2.84 13.23 1.95
CA MET A 217 2.81 11.88 1.39
C MET A 217 2.85 11.87 -0.14
N LEU A 218 2.28 12.89 -0.81
CA LEU A 218 2.33 12.98 -2.27
C LEU A 218 3.73 13.37 -2.79
N ALA A 219 4.45 14.23 -2.05
CA ALA A 219 5.85 14.50 -2.40
C ALA A 219 6.72 13.25 -2.21
N ASN A 220 6.55 12.54 -1.09
CA ASN A 220 7.23 11.27 -0.84
C ASN A 220 6.94 10.26 -1.96
N TYR A 221 5.68 10.09 -2.34
CA TYR A 221 5.27 9.20 -3.41
C TYR A 221 5.92 9.56 -4.75
N THR A 222 5.92 10.85 -5.10
CA THR A 222 6.51 11.33 -6.35
C THR A 222 8.02 11.09 -6.39
N GLN A 223 8.72 11.35 -5.28
CA GLN A 223 10.16 11.07 -5.15
C GLN A 223 10.45 9.55 -5.23
N SER A 224 9.60 8.74 -4.64
CA SER A 224 9.70 7.27 -4.71
C SER A 224 9.52 6.76 -6.13
N LEU A 225 8.58 7.32 -6.90
CA LEU A 225 8.44 7.03 -8.33
C LEU A 225 9.69 7.42 -9.13
N ASP A 226 10.32 8.55 -8.79
CA ASP A 226 11.57 8.98 -9.42
C ASP A 226 12.71 8.00 -9.10
N LYS A 227 12.85 7.54 -7.85
CA LYS A 227 13.84 6.51 -7.46
C LYS A 227 13.69 5.23 -8.29
N ILE A 228 12.46 4.70 -8.40
CA ILE A 228 12.21 3.50 -9.18
C ILE A 228 12.50 3.72 -10.67
N TYR A 229 12.14 4.89 -11.20
CA TYR A 229 12.37 5.23 -12.62
C TYR A 229 13.85 5.17 -13.02
N GLU A 230 14.76 5.56 -12.12
CA GLU A 230 16.21 5.60 -12.37
C GLU A 230 16.90 4.22 -12.26
N ILE A 231 16.23 3.22 -11.70
CA ILE A 231 16.79 1.87 -11.60
C ILE A 231 16.66 1.14 -12.94
N ASP A 232 17.73 0.47 -13.35
CA ASP A 232 17.73 -0.39 -14.55
C ASP A 232 16.94 -1.69 -14.29
N HIS A 233 15.64 -1.64 -14.56
CA HIS A 233 14.71 -2.75 -14.38
C HIS A 233 13.85 -2.97 -15.63
N GLU A 234 13.43 -4.22 -15.84
CA GLU A 234 12.64 -4.63 -17.01
C GLU A 234 11.14 -4.80 -16.66
N ILE A 235 10.86 -5.25 -15.45
CA ILE A 235 9.52 -5.69 -15.01
C ILE A 235 9.24 -5.14 -13.61
N ILE A 236 7.98 -4.76 -13.38
CA ILE A 236 7.44 -4.56 -12.03
C ILE A 236 6.44 -5.66 -11.73
N ALA A 237 6.64 -6.31 -10.57
CA ALA A 237 5.78 -7.29 -9.94
C ALA A 237 5.00 -6.59 -8.80
N PRO A 238 3.75 -6.15 -9.05
CA PRO A 238 2.99 -5.33 -8.11
C PRO A 238 2.30 -6.15 -7.03
N GLY A 239 1.88 -5.51 -5.93
CA GLY A 239 1.06 -6.13 -4.88
C GLY A 239 -0.33 -6.56 -5.37
N HIS A 240 -0.87 -5.89 -6.38
CA HIS A 240 -2.17 -6.24 -6.98
C HIS A 240 -2.15 -6.16 -8.49
N GLY A 241 -2.93 -7.05 -9.13
CA GLY A 241 -3.14 -7.05 -10.57
C GLY A 241 -2.02 -7.69 -11.36
N ASP A 242 -1.96 -7.40 -12.66
CA ASP A 242 -1.07 -8.05 -13.60
C ASP A 242 0.36 -7.50 -13.52
N ILE A 243 1.34 -8.31 -13.89
CA ILE A 243 2.75 -7.91 -14.04
C ILE A 243 2.89 -6.76 -15.06
N ILE A 244 3.71 -5.78 -14.75
CA ILE A 244 3.90 -4.59 -15.56
C ILE A 244 5.16 -4.76 -16.42
N SER A 245 4.96 -4.96 -17.72
CA SER A 245 6.03 -5.15 -18.70
C SER A 245 6.55 -3.84 -19.33
N LYS A 246 5.92 -2.71 -19.02
CA LYS A 246 6.34 -1.37 -19.48
C LYS A 246 6.41 -0.41 -18.30
N PRO A 247 7.33 -0.64 -17.35
CA PRO A 247 7.35 0.04 -16.07
C PRO A 247 7.50 1.56 -16.20
N HIS A 248 8.44 2.05 -16.98
CA HIS A 248 8.65 3.50 -17.18
C HIS A 248 7.39 4.20 -17.71
N SER A 249 6.70 3.58 -18.69
CA SER A 249 5.45 4.14 -19.21
C SER A 249 4.36 4.20 -18.13
N ARG A 250 4.31 3.19 -17.24
CA ARG A 250 3.35 3.17 -16.14
C ARG A 250 3.66 4.25 -15.11
N ILE A 251 4.91 4.41 -14.73
CA ILE A 251 5.36 5.47 -13.81
C ILE A 251 4.97 6.86 -14.35
N GLU A 252 5.23 7.13 -15.63
CA GLU A 252 4.85 8.40 -16.24
C GLU A 252 3.32 8.65 -16.24
N GLN A 253 2.52 7.61 -16.45
CA GLN A 253 1.06 7.71 -16.35
C GLN A 253 0.61 8.11 -14.93
N MET A 254 1.24 7.55 -13.89
CA MET A 254 0.92 7.85 -12.50
C MET A 254 1.32 9.28 -12.13
N LYS A 255 2.52 9.72 -12.53
CA LYS A 255 2.96 11.13 -12.38
C LYS A 255 1.99 12.09 -13.08
N LEU A 256 1.56 11.75 -14.30
CA LEU A 256 0.59 12.57 -15.05
C LEU A 256 -0.79 12.61 -14.36
N HIS A 257 -1.23 11.51 -13.74
CA HIS A 257 -2.47 11.47 -12.96
C HIS A 257 -2.44 12.51 -11.83
N HIS A 258 -1.42 12.49 -11.00
CA HIS A 258 -1.30 13.43 -9.88
C HIS A 258 -1.11 14.88 -10.36
N LYS A 259 -0.34 15.10 -11.42
CA LYS A 259 -0.22 16.42 -12.05
C LYS A 259 -1.60 16.97 -12.50
N ARG A 260 -2.40 16.17 -13.19
CA ARG A 260 -3.75 16.58 -13.61
C ARG A 260 -4.67 16.86 -12.41
N ARG A 261 -4.55 16.09 -11.34
CA ARG A 261 -5.31 16.31 -10.12
C ARG A 261 -4.94 17.64 -9.46
N THR A 262 -3.63 17.94 -9.32
CA THR A 262 -3.17 19.25 -8.80
C THR A 262 -3.59 20.41 -9.67
N GLU A 263 -3.50 20.30 -11.00
CA GLU A 263 -3.96 21.33 -11.93
C GLU A 263 -5.46 21.59 -11.79
N LYS A 264 -6.27 20.55 -11.61
CA LYS A 264 -7.71 20.67 -11.38
C LYS A 264 -8.02 21.39 -10.07
N ILE A 265 -7.32 21.06 -8.97
CA ILE A 265 -7.47 21.74 -7.68
C ILE A 265 -7.13 23.24 -7.83
N LEU A 266 -6.00 23.57 -8.47
CA LEU A 266 -5.60 24.95 -8.70
C LEU A 266 -6.66 25.71 -9.53
N SER A 267 -7.31 25.07 -10.48
CA SER A 267 -8.36 25.72 -11.28
C SER A 267 -9.61 26.10 -10.46
N PHE A 268 -9.96 25.32 -9.45
CA PHE A 268 -11.02 25.67 -8.51
C PHE A 268 -10.64 26.85 -7.62
N LEU A 269 -9.42 26.81 -7.07
CA LEU A 269 -8.91 27.82 -6.14
C LEU A 269 -8.63 29.20 -6.78
N GLN A 270 -8.65 29.31 -8.11
CA GLN A 270 -8.55 30.60 -8.81
C GLN A 270 -9.74 31.55 -8.56
N ASN A 271 -10.90 30.99 -8.22
CA ASN A 271 -12.15 31.76 -8.17
C ASN A 271 -12.76 31.82 -6.77
N SER A 272 -12.37 30.96 -5.85
CA SER A 272 -12.95 30.88 -4.51
C SER A 272 -12.02 30.11 -3.57
N ASP A 273 -12.07 30.45 -2.28
CA ASP A 273 -11.48 29.63 -1.23
C ASP A 273 -12.42 28.45 -0.93
N PHE A 274 -11.85 27.29 -0.59
CA PHE A 274 -12.58 26.09 -0.23
C PHE A 274 -12.01 25.47 1.02
N THR A 275 -12.88 24.93 1.88
CA THR A 275 -12.44 23.97 2.91
C THR A 275 -11.99 22.67 2.26
N GLY A 276 -11.24 21.83 3.00
CA GLY A 276 -10.85 20.51 2.48
C GLY A 276 -12.07 19.68 2.06
N TRP A 277 -13.18 19.74 2.82
CA TRP A 277 -14.40 19.02 2.50
C TRP A 277 -15.07 19.52 1.22
N GLU A 278 -15.24 20.83 1.07
CA GLU A 278 -15.79 21.42 -0.16
C GLU A 278 -14.95 21.07 -1.39
N MET A 279 -13.63 20.97 -1.24
CA MET A 279 -12.75 20.53 -2.31
C MET A 279 -13.02 19.06 -2.69
N VAL A 280 -13.27 18.17 -1.73
CA VAL A 280 -13.68 16.77 -2.00
C VAL A 280 -14.97 16.74 -2.83
N GLU A 281 -16.00 17.50 -2.43
CA GLU A 281 -17.28 17.55 -3.15
C GLU A 281 -17.12 18.05 -4.60
N ASN A 282 -16.23 19.02 -4.84
CA ASN A 282 -15.93 19.53 -6.17
C ASN A 282 -15.11 18.55 -7.02
N LEU A 283 -14.18 17.81 -6.43
CA LEU A 283 -13.37 16.81 -7.13
C LEU A 283 -14.15 15.54 -7.46
N PHE A 284 -15.07 15.15 -6.58
CA PHE A 284 -15.83 13.91 -6.64
C PHE A 284 -17.36 14.18 -6.58
N PRO A 285 -17.95 14.77 -7.63
CA PRO A 285 -19.35 15.20 -7.61
C PRO A 285 -20.36 14.04 -7.61
N ARG A 286 -19.90 12.79 -7.71
CA ARG A 286 -20.74 11.59 -7.63
C ARG A 286 -20.83 11.12 -6.17
N LYS A 287 -21.99 10.55 -5.80
CA LYS A 287 -22.15 9.94 -4.49
C LYS A 287 -21.16 8.76 -4.35
N LEU A 288 -20.34 8.81 -3.33
CA LEU A 288 -19.42 7.76 -2.92
C LEU A 288 -20.00 7.02 -1.71
N ASP A 289 -19.66 5.74 -1.55
CA ASP A 289 -19.87 5.03 -0.29
C ASP A 289 -18.88 5.52 0.80
N ALA A 290 -19.08 5.11 2.04
CA ALA A 290 -18.28 5.58 3.18
C ALA A 290 -16.78 5.30 3.02
N LEU A 291 -16.39 4.13 2.48
CA LEU A 291 -14.99 3.80 2.24
C LEU A 291 -14.39 4.73 1.17
N ASN A 292 -15.02 4.80 0.00
CA ASN A 292 -14.53 5.63 -1.10
C ASN A 292 -14.52 7.12 -0.76
N LEU A 293 -15.46 7.58 0.06
CA LEU A 293 -15.50 8.96 0.53
C LEU A 293 -14.33 9.28 1.46
N ARG A 294 -13.98 8.35 2.36
CA ARG A 294 -12.79 8.47 3.21
C ARG A 294 -11.51 8.52 2.40
N LEU A 295 -11.35 7.63 1.41
CA LEU A 295 -10.20 7.64 0.51
C LEU A 295 -10.12 8.95 -0.29
N ALA A 296 -11.25 9.42 -0.82
CA ALA A 296 -11.33 10.68 -1.55
C ALA A 296 -10.93 11.88 -0.69
N PHE A 297 -11.36 11.93 0.59
CA PHE A 297 -10.97 12.98 1.52
C PHE A 297 -9.46 12.98 1.74
N GLN A 298 -8.89 11.86 2.15
CA GLN A 298 -7.46 11.77 2.45
C GLN A 298 -6.59 12.09 1.23
N GLU A 299 -6.94 11.57 0.05
CA GLU A 299 -6.20 11.86 -1.19
C GLU A 299 -6.32 13.33 -1.61
N THR A 300 -7.49 13.95 -1.42
CA THR A 300 -7.65 15.40 -1.67
C THR A 300 -6.74 16.21 -0.76
N MET A 301 -6.70 15.87 0.52
CA MET A 301 -5.85 16.55 1.49
C MET A 301 -4.36 16.38 1.16
N ALA A 302 -3.93 15.20 0.74
CA ALA A 302 -2.55 14.96 0.29
C ALA A 302 -2.14 15.89 -0.87
N HIS A 303 -3.07 16.13 -1.83
CA HIS A 303 -2.81 17.06 -2.93
C HIS A 303 -2.79 18.52 -2.49
N LEU A 304 -3.64 18.93 -1.53
CA LEU A 304 -3.65 20.30 -0.99
C LEU A 304 -2.35 20.59 -0.23
N ILE A 305 -1.91 19.68 0.65
CA ILE A 305 -0.64 19.80 1.37
C ILE A 305 0.54 19.88 0.39
N TYR A 306 0.55 19.03 -0.63
CA TYR A 306 1.58 19.07 -1.66
C TYR A 306 1.65 20.43 -2.37
N LEU A 307 0.50 21.00 -2.74
CA LEU A 307 0.44 22.30 -3.39
C LEU A 307 0.87 23.43 -2.47
N GLU A 308 0.53 23.39 -1.19
CA GLU A 308 0.98 24.34 -0.19
C GLU A 308 2.49 24.28 -0.01
N ASN A 309 3.06 23.09 0.18
CA ASN A 309 4.50 22.89 0.31
C ASN A 309 5.29 23.32 -0.94
N LYS A 310 4.64 23.29 -2.12
CA LYS A 310 5.18 23.87 -3.35
C LYS A 310 4.97 25.39 -3.47
N GLY A 311 4.37 26.03 -2.47
CA GLY A 311 4.09 27.47 -2.45
C GLY A 311 3.06 27.91 -3.50
N LYS A 312 2.21 27.00 -3.98
CA LYS A 312 1.19 27.28 -5.01
C LYS A 312 -0.12 27.77 -4.41
N ILE A 313 -0.42 27.37 -3.20
CA ILE A 313 -1.59 27.78 -2.42
C ILE A 313 -1.15 28.07 -0.98
N LYS A 314 -2.04 28.65 -0.18
CA LYS A 314 -1.84 28.88 1.25
C LYS A 314 -3.12 28.55 1.99
N GLN A 315 -2.98 28.03 3.19
CA GLN A 315 -4.13 27.83 4.07
C GLN A 315 -4.37 29.06 4.95
N GLU A 316 -5.63 29.33 5.25
CA GLU A 316 -6.08 30.36 6.19
C GLU A 316 -7.16 29.79 7.11
N THR A 317 -7.05 30.08 8.41
CA THR A 317 -8.07 29.66 9.37
C THR A 317 -9.13 30.76 9.51
N LYS A 318 -10.40 30.42 9.21
CA LYS A 318 -11.57 31.28 9.36
C LYS A 318 -12.64 30.53 10.17
N ASN A 319 -13.12 31.11 11.28
CA ASN A 319 -14.18 30.52 12.11
C ASN A 319 -13.92 29.05 12.52
N ASN A 320 -12.72 28.72 12.96
CA ASN A 320 -12.24 27.38 13.31
C ASN A 320 -12.16 26.36 12.16
N SER A 321 -12.37 26.77 10.91
CA SER A 321 -12.19 25.92 9.74
C SER A 321 -10.99 26.37 8.91
N ILE A 322 -10.31 25.43 8.27
CA ILE A 322 -9.17 25.68 7.40
C ILE A 322 -9.67 25.79 5.95
N TYR A 323 -9.30 26.90 5.31
CA TYR A 323 -9.56 27.20 3.90
C TYR A 323 -8.23 27.23 3.12
N TRP A 324 -8.34 26.89 1.89
CA TRP A 324 -7.23 26.92 0.93
C TRP A 324 -7.50 27.92 -0.18
#